data_5a653d0f8ce1db52a530aebc5177f5f7
#
_entry.id   5a653d0f8ce1db52a530aebc5177f5f7
#
_cell.length_a   1.000
_cell.length_b   1.000
_cell.length_c   1.000
_cell.angle_alpha   90.00
_cell.angle_beta   90.00
_cell.angle_gamma   90.00
#
_symmetry.space_group_name_H-M   'P 1'
#
loop_
_entity.id
_entity.type
_entity.pdbx_description
1 polymer ?
#
loop_
_entity_poly.entity_id
_entity_poly.type
_entity_poly.pdbx_seq_one_letter_code
_entity_poly.pdbx_strand_id
1 'polypeptide(L)'
;MDKNKTETDLNYDVDTVFGRPDRSIRVKTLSLIIIIAATVISACLLIGLIVSYVNYKSVVAVSETYRNWQENAKQMTETSDYLTEQARGFAATADKTYIDNYFKEVNVDKNREKALDYITELSKDLSVSGVETALEGALNDSNDLMQTEFYSMRLVVDAKGLDLDFYPQEIRDADISAEAALSDAEKLEKANHILYNTDYLNAKNKIESQTKNCIKNLEKELTKRQNAADSRMRFALVIEIIMVAVLIVYSLFVWLINSQQIFRTLRKWIPLIRENAPLSVEGVRELRILAKTYNTMFEQQISEKSHLKAKSEHDPLTGALNRNALDKFQLKKDNTFAFLIVDIDNFKHVNDTYGHPVGDKMLIQVVSYLRLHMRSDDRLFRIGGDEFVVLMFGMDETCKSVIREKIVSINKKLRDEHPAELPPVTVSVGVSFGTELGHTVMAQADETLYKVKQSGKADVRFYGDK
;
A
#
# COMPACT_ATOMS: atom_id res chain seq x y z
N MET A 1 5.88 -14.40 41.42
CA MET A 1 6.95 -14.72 40.45
C MET A 1 6.60 -14.07 39.14
N ASP A 2 7.30 -13.02 38.89
CA ASP A 2 7.01 -11.93 37.97
C ASP A 2 7.34 -12.30 36.51
N LYS A 3 6.35 -12.34 35.66
CA LYS A 3 6.51 -12.50 34.20
C LYS A 3 6.15 -11.23 33.39
N ASN A 4 6.21 -10.07 34.02
CA ASN A 4 5.81 -8.78 33.41
C ASN A 4 6.95 -7.74 33.42
N LYS A 5 8.18 -8.13 33.08
CA LYS A 5 9.31 -7.18 33.10
C LYS A 5 10.23 -7.30 31.87
N THR A 6 9.70 -7.38 30.66
CA THR A 6 10.54 -7.49 29.45
C THR A 6 10.08 -6.69 28.20
N GLU A 7 9.05 -5.85 28.30
CA GLU A 7 8.61 -5.07 27.12
C GLU A 7 8.69 -3.54 27.27
N THR A 8 9.08 -3.03 28.45
CA THR A 8 9.05 -1.57 28.74
C THR A 8 10.40 -0.89 28.76
N ASP A 9 11.52 -1.61 28.70
CA ASP A 9 12.86 -1.02 28.85
C ASP A 9 13.67 -0.83 27.56
N LEU A 10 13.06 -0.95 26.39
CA LEU A 10 13.68 -0.61 25.08
C LEU A 10 13.27 0.76 24.54
N ASN A 11 12.65 1.60 25.36
CA ASN A 11 12.60 3.03 25.11
C ASN A 11 13.93 3.69 25.51
N TYR A 12 15.02 3.25 24.91
CA TYR A 12 16.24 4.05 24.88
C TYR A 12 15.87 5.39 24.28
N ASP A 13 15.95 6.43 25.08
CA ASP A 13 15.75 7.80 24.64
C ASP A 13 16.88 8.17 23.66
N VAL A 14 16.68 7.79 22.40
CA VAL A 14 17.60 7.98 21.28
C VAL A 14 17.90 9.47 21.08
N ASP A 15 17.06 10.35 21.63
CA ASP A 15 17.19 11.79 21.52
C ASP A 15 18.34 12.32 22.41
N THR A 16 18.74 11.60 23.46
CA THR A 16 19.86 12.00 24.33
C THR A 16 21.24 11.68 23.76
N VAL A 17 21.34 10.72 22.83
CA VAL A 17 22.63 10.29 22.24
C VAL A 17 23.01 11.14 21.00
N PHE A 18 22.09 11.84 20.35
CA PHE A 18 22.32 12.44 19.03
C PHE A 18 22.03 13.94 18.91
N GLY A 19 21.93 14.70 19.99
CA GLY A 19 21.92 16.16 20.05
C GLY A 19 21.09 16.88 18.96
N ARG A 20 19.94 17.40 19.28
CA ARG A 20 18.83 18.08 18.60
C ARG A 20 17.70 17.12 18.20
N PRO A 21 16.45 17.45 18.56
CA PRO A 21 15.28 16.65 18.22
C PRO A 21 15.17 16.49 16.70
N ASP A 22 15.22 15.25 16.25
CA ASP A 22 15.03 14.91 14.83
C ASP A 22 13.56 15.17 14.44
N ARG A 23 13.31 16.24 13.69
CA ARG A 23 11.98 16.65 13.21
C ARG A 23 11.45 15.74 12.08
N SER A 24 12.16 14.68 11.71
CA SER A 24 11.68 13.75 10.68
C SER A 24 10.48 12.93 11.16
N ILE A 25 9.56 12.65 10.24
CA ILE A 25 8.37 11.84 10.53
C ILE A 25 8.80 10.39 10.83
N ARG A 26 8.28 9.82 11.93
CA ARG A 26 8.47 8.40 12.26
C ARG A 26 7.64 7.53 11.29
N VAL A 27 8.17 6.42 10.83
CA VAL A 27 7.42 5.44 10.00
C VAL A 27 6.13 5.02 10.69
N LYS A 28 6.19 4.76 12.01
CA LYS A 28 5.01 4.40 12.82
C LYS A 28 3.91 5.45 12.75
N THR A 29 4.26 6.74 12.88
CA THR A 29 3.29 7.84 12.83
C THR A 29 2.71 7.99 11.42
N LEU A 30 3.55 7.90 10.38
CA LEU A 30 3.11 7.94 8.98
C LEU A 30 2.16 6.77 8.67
N SER A 31 2.53 5.55 9.04
CA SER A 31 1.71 4.35 8.86
C SER A 31 0.37 4.45 9.60
N LEU A 32 0.36 4.98 10.82
CA LEU A 32 -0.86 5.16 11.60
C LEU A 32 -1.82 6.15 10.90
N ILE A 33 -1.33 7.28 10.41
CA ILE A 33 -2.13 8.26 9.66
C ILE A 33 -2.71 7.62 8.39
N ILE A 34 -1.90 6.85 7.66
CA ILE A 34 -2.31 6.14 6.45
C ILE A 34 -3.42 5.13 6.78
N ILE A 35 -3.26 4.32 7.84
CA ILE A 35 -4.26 3.33 8.25
C ILE A 35 -5.57 4.01 8.65
N ILE A 36 -5.52 5.06 9.47
CA ILE A 36 -6.71 5.80 9.91
C ILE A 36 -7.45 6.37 8.70
N ALA A 37 -6.74 7.04 7.78
CA ALA A 37 -7.36 7.59 6.58
C ALA A 37 -8.00 6.52 5.70
N ALA A 38 -7.31 5.39 5.46
CA ALA A 38 -7.84 4.25 4.72
C ALA A 38 -9.10 3.67 5.38
N THR A 39 -9.09 3.52 6.72
CA THR A 39 -10.24 3.01 7.48
C THR A 39 -11.45 3.93 7.37
N VAL A 40 -11.25 5.26 7.47
CA VAL A 40 -12.32 6.25 7.31
C VAL A 40 -12.90 6.20 5.90
N ILE A 41 -12.08 6.19 4.85
CA ILE A 41 -12.54 6.10 3.47
C ILE A 41 -13.33 4.81 3.24
N SER A 42 -12.84 3.67 3.75
CA SER A 42 -13.52 2.37 3.64
C SER A 42 -14.87 2.35 4.37
N ALA A 43 -14.94 2.95 5.55
CA ALA A 43 -16.20 3.08 6.30
C ALA A 43 -17.22 3.96 5.54
N CYS A 44 -16.78 5.07 4.96
CA CYS A 44 -17.64 5.92 4.13
C CYS A 44 -18.15 5.17 2.88
N LEU A 45 -17.30 4.38 2.22
CA LEU A 45 -17.71 3.53 1.08
C LEU A 45 -18.78 2.50 1.49
N LEU A 46 -18.60 1.84 2.64
CA LEU A 46 -19.58 0.88 3.16
C LEU A 46 -20.95 1.54 3.43
N ILE A 47 -20.93 2.74 4.03
CA ILE A 47 -22.14 3.52 4.26
C ILE A 47 -22.79 3.89 2.90
N GLY A 48 -21.99 4.30 1.92
CA GLY A 48 -22.47 4.59 0.55
C GLY A 48 -23.18 3.39 -0.07
N LEU A 49 -22.61 2.20 0.00
CA LEU A 49 -23.21 0.96 -0.49
C LEU A 49 -24.56 0.65 0.19
N ILE A 50 -24.65 0.83 1.51
CA ILE A 50 -25.89 0.64 2.25
C ILE A 50 -26.96 1.64 1.77
N VAL A 51 -26.61 2.91 1.60
CA VAL A 51 -27.53 3.95 1.10
C VAL A 51 -27.96 3.63 -0.34
N SER A 52 -27.06 3.22 -1.20
CA SER A 52 -27.37 2.80 -2.58
C SER A 52 -28.32 1.60 -2.60
N TYR A 53 -28.11 0.61 -1.73
CA TYR A 53 -29.00 -0.56 -1.61
C TYR A 53 -30.42 -0.18 -1.15
N VAL A 54 -30.56 0.73 -0.16
CA VAL A 54 -31.84 1.22 0.31
C VAL A 54 -32.56 2.00 -0.80
N ASN A 55 -31.85 2.87 -1.52
CA ASN A 55 -32.41 3.60 -2.65
C ASN A 55 -32.85 2.68 -3.79
N TYR A 56 -32.05 1.64 -4.10
CA TYR A 56 -32.41 0.61 -5.09
C TYR A 56 -33.73 -0.09 -4.71
N LYS A 57 -33.89 -0.54 -3.46
CA LYS A 57 -35.16 -1.11 -2.97
C LYS A 57 -36.34 -0.15 -3.12
N SER A 58 -36.11 1.13 -2.84
CA SER A 58 -37.14 2.15 -3.03
C SER A 58 -37.56 2.31 -4.50
N VAL A 59 -36.62 2.32 -5.42
CA VAL A 59 -36.89 2.38 -6.87
C VAL A 59 -37.71 1.15 -7.32
N VAL A 60 -37.31 -0.04 -6.88
CA VAL A 60 -38.01 -1.30 -7.23
C VAL A 60 -39.46 -1.26 -6.70
N ALA A 61 -39.67 -0.89 -5.43
CA ALA A 61 -40.98 -0.82 -4.83
C ALA A 61 -41.90 0.20 -5.53
N VAL A 62 -41.39 1.40 -5.83
CA VAL A 62 -42.17 2.42 -6.55
C VAL A 62 -42.48 1.98 -7.96
N SER A 63 -41.54 1.33 -8.66
CA SER A 63 -41.76 0.81 -10.02
C SER A 63 -42.79 -0.32 -10.07
N GLU A 64 -42.81 -1.18 -9.05
CA GLU A 64 -43.81 -2.24 -8.90
C GLU A 64 -45.20 -1.64 -8.63
N THR A 65 -45.30 -0.65 -7.76
CA THR A 65 -46.55 0.07 -7.52
C THR A 65 -47.07 0.75 -8.80
N TYR A 66 -46.17 1.39 -9.57
CA TYR A 66 -46.52 2.00 -10.84
C TYR A 66 -47.07 0.98 -11.88
N ARG A 67 -46.41 -0.14 -11.98
CA ARG A 67 -46.81 -1.23 -12.88
C ARG A 67 -48.19 -1.79 -12.50
N ASN A 68 -48.40 -2.10 -11.22
CA ASN A 68 -49.66 -2.65 -10.72
C ASN A 68 -50.79 -1.64 -10.91
N TRP A 69 -50.52 -0.35 -10.66
CA TRP A 69 -51.48 0.71 -10.93
C TRP A 69 -51.88 0.76 -12.42
N GLN A 70 -50.89 0.70 -13.32
CA GLN A 70 -51.11 0.74 -14.78
C GLN A 70 -51.99 -0.44 -15.23
N GLU A 71 -51.71 -1.63 -14.72
CA GLU A 71 -52.49 -2.85 -15.02
C GLU A 71 -53.92 -2.72 -14.52
N ASN A 72 -54.16 -2.29 -13.31
CA ASN A 72 -55.51 -2.10 -12.76
C ASN A 72 -56.29 -0.96 -13.47
N ALA A 73 -55.60 0.14 -13.80
CA ALA A 73 -56.21 1.23 -14.55
C ALA A 73 -56.67 0.77 -15.97
N LYS A 74 -55.86 -0.05 -16.62
CA LYS A 74 -56.22 -0.66 -17.91
C LYS A 74 -57.38 -1.64 -17.75
N GLN A 75 -57.31 -2.51 -16.75
CA GLN A 75 -58.33 -3.52 -16.50
C GLN A 75 -59.69 -2.89 -16.22
N MET A 76 -59.72 -1.79 -15.45
CA MET A 76 -60.98 -1.04 -15.17
C MET A 76 -61.63 -0.55 -16.48
N THR A 77 -60.88 -0.01 -17.42
CA THR A 77 -61.40 0.48 -18.71
C THR A 77 -61.86 -0.68 -19.62
N GLU A 78 -60.99 -1.71 -19.77
CA GLU A 78 -61.30 -2.87 -20.63
C GLU A 78 -62.52 -3.65 -20.12
N THR A 79 -62.70 -3.80 -18.78
CA THR A 79 -63.84 -4.49 -18.23
C THR A 79 -65.13 -3.69 -18.43
N SER A 80 -65.10 -2.34 -18.32
CA SER A 80 -66.26 -1.50 -18.62
C SER A 80 -66.72 -1.61 -20.08
N ASP A 81 -65.76 -1.64 -21.00
CA ASP A 81 -66.07 -1.84 -22.44
C ASP A 81 -66.61 -3.25 -22.72
N TYR A 82 -66.01 -4.27 -22.06
CA TYR A 82 -66.47 -5.66 -22.17
C TYR A 82 -67.93 -5.82 -21.74
N LEU A 83 -68.33 -5.26 -20.57
CA LEU A 83 -69.72 -5.32 -20.12
C LEU A 83 -70.68 -4.67 -21.10
N THR A 84 -70.31 -3.49 -21.63
CA THR A 84 -71.13 -2.82 -22.68
C THR A 84 -71.25 -3.68 -23.93
N GLU A 85 -70.20 -4.34 -24.38
CA GLU A 85 -70.23 -5.26 -25.52
C GLU A 85 -71.12 -6.47 -25.29
N GLN A 86 -71.08 -7.06 -24.08
CA GLN A 86 -71.98 -8.17 -23.72
C GLN A 86 -73.46 -7.71 -23.76
N ALA A 87 -73.78 -6.55 -23.20
CA ALA A 87 -75.15 -5.99 -23.22
C ALA A 87 -75.63 -5.75 -24.65
N ARG A 88 -74.85 -5.14 -25.50
CA ARG A 88 -75.14 -4.89 -26.90
C ARG A 88 -75.25 -6.18 -27.71
N GLY A 89 -74.36 -7.14 -27.50
CA GLY A 89 -74.37 -8.45 -28.15
C GLY A 89 -75.67 -9.23 -27.86
N PHE A 90 -76.12 -9.20 -26.60
CA PHE A 90 -77.40 -9.78 -26.24
C PHE A 90 -78.57 -9.03 -26.87
N ALA A 91 -78.61 -7.69 -26.87
CA ALA A 91 -79.68 -6.89 -27.47
C ALA A 91 -79.83 -7.13 -28.95
N ALA A 92 -78.72 -7.38 -29.68
CA ALA A 92 -78.72 -7.62 -31.11
C ALA A 92 -79.07 -9.08 -31.47
N THR A 93 -78.65 -10.06 -30.66
CA THR A 93 -78.72 -11.50 -31.05
C THR A 93 -79.67 -12.34 -30.24
N ALA A 94 -80.01 -11.91 -29.04
CA ALA A 94 -80.73 -12.67 -28.01
C ALA A 94 -79.97 -13.99 -27.59
N ASP A 95 -78.65 -14.09 -27.85
CA ASP A 95 -77.86 -15.25 -27.45
C ASP A 95 -77.50 -15.14 -25.96
N LYS A 96 -77.94 -16.14 -25.23
CA LYS A 96 -77.75 -16.20 -23.76
C LYS A 96 -76.27 -16.15 -23.33
N THR A 97 -75.36 -16.58 -24.17
CA THR A 97 -73.91 -16.56 -23.88
C THR A 97 -73.45 -15.15 -23.49
N TYR A 98 -73.99 -14.09 -24.05
CA TYR A 98 -73.63 -12.72 -23.70
C TYR A 98 -74.12 -12.35 -22.30
N ILE A 99 -75.26 -12.79 -21.84
CA ILE A 99 -75.76 -12.57 -20.46
C ILE A 99 -74.90 -13.38 -19.49
N ASP A 100 -74.66 -14.64 -19.77
CA ASP A 100 -73.82 -15.51 -18.93
C ASP A 100 -72.43 -14.89 -18.73
N ASN A 101 -71.80 -14.36 -19.78
CA ASN A 101 -70.55 -13.64 -19.71
C ASN A 101 -70.64 -12.32 -18.92
N TYR A 102 -71.66 -11.52 -19.16
CA TYR A 102 -71.89 -10.27 -18.40
C TYR A 102 -71.98 -10.51 -16.89
N PHE A 103 -72.89 -11.45 -16.50
CA PHE A 103 -73.08 -11.73 -15.08
C PHE A 103 -71.97 -12.56 -14.46
N LYS A 104 -71.19 -13.28 -15.26
CA LYS A 104 -69.94 -13.88 -14.78
C LYS A 104 -68.94 -12.78 -14.34
N GLU A 105 -68.75 -11.73 -15.13
CA GLU A 105 -67.90 -10.58 -14.77
C GLU A 105 -68.48 -9.84 -13.51
N VAL A 106 -69.74 -9.55 -13.50
CA VAL A 106 -70.38 -8.77 -12.38
C VAL A 106 -70.38 -9.53 -11.07
N ASN A 107 -70.66 -10.84 -11.10
CA ASN A 107 -70.91 -11.59 -9.85
C ASN A 107 -69.74 -12.50 -9.42
N VAL A 108 -68.91 -12.96 -10.38
CA VAL A 108 -67.84 -13.96 -10.11
C VAL A 108 -66.46 -13.35 -10.28
N ASP A 109 -66.13 -12.86 -11.48
CA ASP A 109 -64.79 -12.38 -11.79
C ASP A 109 -64.51 -11.05 -11.06
N LYS A 110 -65.46 -10.12 -11.08
CA LYS A 110 -65.39 -8.82 -10.40
C LYS A 110 -64.12 -8.00 -10.67
N ASN A 111 -63.65 -8.08 -11.88
CA ASN A 111 -62.35 -7.47 -12.24
C ASN A 111 -62.45 -5.94 -12.15
N ARG A 112 -63.57 -5.35 -12.48
CA ARG A 112 -63.81 -3.92 -12.37
C ARG A 112 -63.78 -3.47 -10.91
N GLU A 113 -64.50 -4.15 -10.00
CA GLU A 113 -64.52 -3.82 -8.56
C GLU A 113 -63.12 -4.00 -7.94
N LYS A 114 -62.42 -5.09 -8.21
CA LYS A 114 -61.05 -5.33 -7.78
C LYS A 114 -60.11 -4.22 -8.19
N ALA A 115 -60.17 -3.80 -9.44
CA ALA A 115 -59.38 -2.71 -9.98
C ALA A 115 -59.70 -1.38 -9.30
N LEU A 116 -60.99 -1.11 -9.04
CA LEU A 116 -61.47 0.07 -8.35
C LEU A 116 -61.00 0.12 -6.90
N ASP A 117 -61.10 -1.01 -6.18
CA ASP A 117 -60.63 -1.12 -4.80
C ASP A 117 -59.11 -0.86 -4.71
N TYR A 118 -58.34 -1.45 -5.60
CA TYR A 118 -56.87 -1.21 -5.69
C TYR A 118 -56.55 0.26 -5.94
N ILE A 119 -57.23 0.91 -6.89
CA ILE A 119 -56.98 2.32 -7.22
C ILE A 119 -57.39 3.23 -6.06
N THR A 120 -58.48 2.89 -5.36
CA THR A 120 -58.97 3.64 -4.19
C THR A 120 -57.98 3.53 -3.01
N GLU A 121 -57.51 2.32 -2.66
CA GLU A 121 -56.53 2.10 -1.63
C GLU A 121 -55.20 2.82 -1.96
N LEU A 122 -54.74 2.71 -3.18
CA LEU A 122 -53.53 3.41 -3.64
C LEU A 122 -53.67 4.94 -3.55
N SER A 123 -54.85 5.48 -3.80
CA SER A 123 -55.10 6.93 -3.70
C SER A 123 -54.97 7.44 -2.28
N LYS A 124 -55.36 6.63 -1.30
CA LYS A 124 -55.20 6.91 0.14
C LYS A 124 -53.74 6.91 0.52
N ASP A 125 -52.99 5.89 0.12
CA ASP A 125 -51.54 5.77 0.36
C ASP A 125 -50.76 6.93 -0.25
N LEU A 126 -51.17 7.39 -1.43
CA LEU A 126 -50.56 8.52 -2.11
C LEU A 126 -51.04 9.88 -1.58
N SER A 127 -52.07 9.91 -0.74
CA SER A 127 -52.71 11.13 -0.24
C SER A 127 -53.18 12.07 -1.37
N VAL A 128 -53.71 11.50 -2.45
CA VAL A 128 -54.29 12.28 -3.57
C VAL A 128 -55.75 12.59 -3.30
N SER A 129 -56.01 13.84 -2.92
CA SER A 129 -57.35 14.29 -2.56
C SER A 129 -58.31 14.24 -3.76
N GLY A 130 -59.58 13.93 -3.48
CA GLY A 130 -60.68 13.97 -4.47
C GLY A 130 -60.77 12.75 -5.40
N VAL A 131 -59.83 11.82 -5.34
CA VAL A 131 -59.87 10.59 -6.19
C VAL A 131 -60.96 9.65 -5.66
N GLU A 132 -61.01 9.42 -4.34
CA GLU A 132 -62.00 8.54 -3.73
C GLU A 132 -63.42 8.99 -4.06
N THR A 133 -63.79 10.28 -3.80
CA THR A 133 -65.09 10.85 -4.12
C THR A 133 -65.45 10.77 -5.61
N ALA A 134 -64.45 11.00 -6.48
CA ALA A 134 -64.70 10.93 -7.92
C ALA A 134 -64.89 9.48 -8.41
N LEU A 135 -64.18 8.50 -7.84
CA LEU A 135 -64.36 7.08 -8.15
C LEU A 135 -65.71 6.54 -7.60
N GLU A 136 -66.12 6.96 -6.39
CA GLU A 136 -67.44 6.63 -5.88
C GLU A 136 -68.55 7.21 -6.77
N GLY A 137 -68.39 8.46 -7.24
CA GLY A 137 -69.30 9.06 -8.18
C GLY A 137 -69.38 8.30 -9.51
N ALA A 138 -68.23 7.90 -10.08
CA ALA A 138 -68.16 7.10 -11.28
C ALA A 138 -68.79 5.70 -11.11
N LEU A 139 -68.62 5.08 -9.92
CA LEU A 139 -69.24 3.80 -9.60
C LEU A 139 -70.76 3.92 -9.54
N ASN A 140 -71.30 4.95 -8.89
CA ASN A 140 -72.74 5.20 -8.84
C ASN A 140 -73.31 5.44 -10.25
N ASP A 141 -72.67 6.31 -11.04
CA ASP A 141 -73.08 6.55 -12.43
C ASP A 141 -73.04 5.24 -13.27
N SER A 142 -72.03 4.36 -12.98
CA SER A 142 -71.92 3.06 -13.67
C SER A 142 -73.02 2.07 -13.26
N ASN A 143 -73.40 2.06 -11.98
CA ASN A 143 -74.49 1.22 -11.49
C ASN A 143 -75.84 1.67 -12.12
N ASP A 144 -76.04 2.98 -12.26
CA ASP A 144 -77.21 3.53 -12.94
C ASP A 144 -77.23 3.11 -14.44
N LEU A 145 -76.10 3.11 -15.10
CA LEU A 145 -75.98 2.66 -16.50
C LEU A 145 -76.28 1.16 -16.63
N MET A 146 -75.85 0.34 -15.67
CA MET A 146 -76.20 -1.09 -15.63
C MET A 146 -77.69 -1.33 -15.52
N GLN A 147 -78.43 -0.48 -14.79
CA GLN A 147 -79.92 -0.59 -14.76
C GLN A 147 -80.49 -0.38 -16.16
N THR A 148 -79.94 0.52 -16.93
CA THR A 148 -80.34 0.72 -18.34
C THR A 148 -80.06 -0.50 -19.21
N GLU A 149 -78.90 -1.18 -18.98
CA GLU A 149 -78.51 -2.41 -19.66
C GLU A 149 -79.46 -3.57 -19.27
N PHE A 150 -79.80 -3.74 -17.99
CA PHE A 150 -80.75 -4.76 -17.52
C PHE A 150 -82.15 -4.54 -18.09
N TYR A 151 -82.59 -3.29 -18.17
CA TYR A 151 -83.84 -2.94 -18.79
C TYR A 151 -83.82 -3.31 -20.27
N SER A 152 -82.78 -3.03 -21.02
CA SER A 152 -82.62 -3.43 -22.44
C SER A 152 -82.65 -4.97 -22.56
N MET A 153 -81.92 -5.71 -21.73
CA MET A 153 -81.91 -7.17 -21.73
C MET A 153 -83.29 -7.73 -21.40
N ARG A 154 -84.03 -7.15 -20.46
CA ARG A 154 -85.40 -7.53 -20.11
C ARG A 154 -86.38 -7.39 -21.29
N LEU A 155 -86.28 -6.32 -22.05
CA LEU A 155 -87.07 -6.11 -23.25
C LEU A 155 -86.85 -7.19 -24.33
N VAL A 156 -85.58 -7.63 -24.51
CA VAL A 156 -85.20 -8.71 -25.39
C VAL A 156 -85.80 -10.05 -24.98
N VAL A 157 -85.68 -10.37 -23.66
CA VAL A 157 -86.23 -11.61 -23.06
C VAL A 157 -87.71 -11.67 -23.29
N ASP A 158 -88.45 -10.57 -23.07
CA ASP A 158 -89.91 -10.49 -23.24
C ASP A 158 -90.31 -10.58 -24.69
N ALA A 159 -89.68 -9.80 -25.59
CA ALA A 159 -89.94 -9.76 -26.98
C ALA A 159 -89.68 -11.09 -27.73
N LYS A 160 -88.71 -11.91 -27.20
CA LYS A 160 -88.39 -13.22 -27.76
C LYS A 160 -89.21 -14.34 -27.12
N GLY A 161 -90.05 -14.06 -26.12
CA GLY A 161 -90.86 -15.04 -25.42
C GLY A 161 -89.95 -16.06 -24.65
N LEU A 162 -88.79 -15.61 -24.18
CA LEU A 162 -87.85 -16.47 -23.48
C LEU A 162 -88.32 -16.67 -22.06
N ASP A 163 -88.06 -17.84 -21.46
CA ASP A 163 -88.45 -18.16 -20.11
C ASP A 163 -87.59 -17.37 -19.11
N LEU A 164 -88.23 -16.46 -18.40
CA LEU A 164 -87.62 -15.50 -17.47
C LEU A 164 -86.90 -16.14 -16.29
N ASP A 165 -87.36 -17.33 -15.89
CA ASP A 165 -86.76 -18.06 -14.75
C ASP A 165 -85.29 -18.48 -14.98
N PHE A 166 -84.88 -18.53 -16.25
CA PHE A 166 -83.48 -18.85 -16.61
C PHE A 166 -82.52 -17.64 -16.62
N TYR A 167 -83.02 -16.44 -16.25
CA TYR A 167 -82.25 -15.21 -16.26
C TYR A 167 -82.02 -14.68 -14.85
N PRO A 168 -80.90 -13.92 -14.60
CA PRO A 168 -80.55 -13.33 -13.33
C PRO A 168 -81.67 -12.44 -12.75
N GLN A 169 -81.63 -12.30 -11.43
CA GLN A 169 -82.68 -11.53 -10.71
C GLN A 169 -82.78 -10.08 -11.19
N GLU A 170 -81.66 -9.44 -11.47
CA GLU A 170 -81.56 -8.04 -11.92
C GLU A 170 -82.32 -7.83 -13.25
N ILE A 171 -82.31 -8.81 -14.15
CA ILE A 171 -83.09 -8.77 -15.40
C ILE A 171 -84.57 -9.07 -15.09
N ARG A 172 -84.85 -10.02 -14.19
CA ARG A 172 -86.24 -10.36 -13.83
C ARG A 172 -86.97 -9.19 -13.17
N ASP A 173 -86.27 -8.43 -12.34
CA ASP A 173 -86.81 -7.31 -11.54
C ASP A 173 -86.87 -6.00 -12.37
N ALA A 174 -86.28 -5.94 -13.58
CA ALA A 174 -86.37 -4.74 -14.43
C ALA A 174 -87.80 -4.50 -14.88
N ASP A 175 -88.37 -3.34 -14.54
CA ASP A 175 -89.75 -2.96 -14.85
C ASP A 175 -89.89 -2.49 -16.30
N ILE A 176 -90.64 -3.26 -17.09
CA ILE A 176 -90.99 -2.95 -18.48
C ILE A 176 -92.46 -2.73 -18.64
N SER A 177 -93.23 -2.42 -17.60
CA SER A 177 -94.65 -2.23 -17.64
C SER A 177 -95.11 -1.11 -18.56
N ALA A 178 -94.28 -0.10 -18.77
CA ALA A 178 -94.55 1.00 -19.74
C ALA A 178 -94.53 0.54 -21.18
N GLU A 179 -93.90 -0.58 -21.49
CA GLU A 179 -93.72 -1.17 -22.83
C GLU A 179 -94.66 -2.36 -23.08
N ALA A 180 -95.60 -2.61 -22.19
CA ALA A 180 -96.57 -3.72 -22.28
C ALA A 180 -97.46 -3.66 -23.56
N ALA A 181 -97.63 -2.47 -24.07
CA ALA A 181 -98.39 -2.23 -25.29
C ALA A 181 -97.61 -2.30 -26.61
N LEU A 182 -96.27 -2.38 -26.52
CA LEU A 182 -95.42 -2.45 -27.74
C LEU A 182 -95.41 -3.84 -28.33
N SER A 183 -95.31 -3.91 -29.66
CA SER A 183 -95.02 -5.18 -30.35
C SER A 183 -93.62 -5.69 -30.01
N ASP A 184 -93.41 -7.00 -30.28
CA ASP A 184 -92.10 -7.61 -30.05
C ASP A 184 -91.00 -6.96 -30.88
N ALA A 185 -91.32 -6.55 -32.14
CA ALA A 185 -90.39 -5.81 -33.01
C ALA A 185 -90.04 -4.44 -32.44
N GLU A 186 -91.02 -3.66 -31.91
CA GLU A 186 -90.78 -2.36 -31.27
C GLU A 186 -89.97 -2.50 -29.93
N LYS A 187 -90.18 -3.57 -29.17
CA LYS A 187 -89.41 -3.85 -27.97
C LYS A 187 -87.95 -4.14 -28.33
N LEU A 188 -87.66 -4.94 -29.37
CA LEU A 188 -86.31 -5.21 -29.81
C LEU A 188 -85.61 -3.96 -30.36
N GLU A 189 -86.30 -3.15 -31.14
CA GLU A 189 -85.80 -1.87 -31.64
C GLU A 189 -85.46 -0.94 -30.48
N LYS A 190 -86.36 -0.81 -29.52
CA LYS A 190 -86.12 -0.02 -28.30
C LYS A 190 -84.94 -0.53 -27.45
N ALA A 191 -84.86 -1.82 -27.26
CA ALA A 191 -83.73 -2.44 -26.52
C ALA A 191 -82.39 -2.09 -27.16
N ASN A 192 -82.31 -2.19 -28.48
CA ASN A 192 -81.07 -1.79 -29.19
C ASN A 192 -80.87 -0.26 -29.11
N HIS A 193 -81.93 0.54 -29.42
CA HIS A 193 -81.80 1.99 -29.44
C HIS A 193 -81.33 2.58 -28.09
N ILE A 194 -81.75 2.04 -26.95
CA ILE A 194 -81.35 2.52 -25.63
C ILE A 194 -79.84 2.39 -25.42
N LEU A 195 -79.19 1.32 -25.88
CA LEU A 195 -77.75 1.09 -25.70
C LEU A 195 -76.87 1.89 -26.68
N TYR A 196 -77.48 2.60 -27.67
CA TYR A 196 -76.77 3.43 -28.62
C TYR A 196 -77.27 4.89 -28.68
N ASN A 197 -78.26 5.24 -27.88
CA ASN A 197 -78.82 6.60 -27.91
C ASN A 197 -77.83 7.60 -27.24
N THR A 198 -78.12 8.89 -27.45
CA THR A 198 -77.25 9.97 -26.91
C THR A 198 -77.13 9.96 -25.40
N ASP A 199 -78.18 9.60 -24.69
CA ASP A 199 -78.20 9.60 -23.22
C ASP A 199 -77.30 8.51 -22.66
N TYR A 200 -77.36 7.30 -23.20
CA TYR A 200 -76.48 6.19 -22.84
C TYR A 200 -75.00 6.52 -23.12
N LEU A 201 -74.72 7.06 -24.32
CA LEU A 201 -73.40 7.46 -24.71
C LEU A 201 -72.85 8.59 -23.83
N ASN A 202 -73.67 9.56 -23.48
CA ASN A 202 -73.28 10.64 -22.57
C ASN A 202 -72.98 10.11 -21.15
N ALA A 203 -73.80 9.21 -20.61
CA ALA A 203 -73.56 8.57 -19.31
C ALA A 203 -72.26 7.79 -19.33
N LYS A 204 -72.01 6.97 -20.39
CA LYS A 204 -70.75 6.24 -20.55
C LYS A 204 -69.57 7.18 -20.65
N ASN A 205 -69.62 8.24 -21.46
CA ASN A 205 -68.53 9.22 -21.61
C ASN A 205 -68.28 9.98 -20.29
N LYS A 206 -69.32 10.25 -19.49
CA LYS A 206 -69.18 10.87 -18.13
C LYS A 206 -68.35 9.97 -17.22
N ILE A 207 -68.72 8.67 -17.12
CA ILE A 207 -67.99 7.68 -16.32
C ILE A 207 -66.53 7.57 -16.79
N GLU A 208 -66.31 7.43 -18.10
CA GLU A 208 -64.97 7.35 -18.66
C GLU A 208 -64.13 8.59 -18.34
N SER A 209 -64.70 9.80 -18.48
CA SER A 209 -64.00 11.05 -18.21
C SER A 209 -63.63 11.22 -16.73
N GLN A 210 -64.55 10.84 -15.81
CA GLN A 210 -64.27 10.86 -14.35
C GLN A 210 -63.13 9.90 -14.01
N THR A 211 -63.22 8.66 -14.46
CA THR A 211 -62.21 7.62 -14.27
C THR A 211 -60.86 8.03 -14.82
N LYS A 212 -60.84 8.54 -16.08
CA LYS A 212 -59.59 8.98 -16.76
C LYS A 212 -58.91 10.14 -16.03
N ASN A 213 -59.70 11.08 -15.48
CA ASN A 213 -59.13 12.18 -14.68
C ASN A 213 -58.49 11.68 -13.36
N CYS A 214 -59.15 10.71 -12.68
CA CYS A 214 -58.59 10.07 -11.47
C CYS A 214 -57.29 9.34 -11.79
N ILE A 215 -57.29 8.51 -12.82
CA ILE A 215 -56.12 7.76 -13.36
C ILE A 215 -54.99 8.72 -13.64
N LYS A 216 -55.24 9.83 -14.36
CA LYS A 216 -54.23 10.84 -14.71
C LYS A 216 -53.63 11.56 -13.50
N ASN A 217 -54.43 11.85 -12.50
CA ASN A 217 -53.94 12.50 -11.25
C ASN A 217 -53.03 11.56 -10.44
N LEU A 218 -53.37 10.28 -10.34
CA LEU A 218 -52.56 9.25 -9.72
C LEU A 218 -51.26 9.00 -10.50
N GLU A 219 -51.35 8.92 -11.81
CA GLU A 219 -50.20 8.79 -12.72
C GLU A 219 -49.17 9.90 -12.48
N LYS A 220 -49.65 11.14 -12.38
CA LYS A 220 -48.76 12.29 -12.12
C LYS A 220 -48.04 12.17 -10.77
N GLU A 221 -48.72 11.76 -9.71
CA GLU A 221 -48.08 11.61 -8.42
C GLU A 221 -47.11 10.40 -8.36
N LEU A 222 -47.52 9.26 -8.96
CA LEU A 222 -46.66 8.09 -9.09
C LEU A 222 -45.39 8.39 -9.90
N THR A 223 -45.53 9.08 -11.04
CA THR A 223 -44.38 9.50 -11.88
C THR A 223 -43.45 10.43 -11.10
N LYS A 224 -44.01 11.36 -10.33
CA LYS A 224 -43.20 12.23 -9.45
C LYS A 224 -42.42 11.45 -8.41
N ARG A 225 -43.05 10.48 -7.74
CA ARG A 225 -42.38 9.59 -6.76
C ARG A 225 -41.30 8.73 -7.43
N GLN A 226 -41.55 8.19 -8.60
CA GLN A 226 -40.60 7.41 -9.38
C GLN A 226 -39.37 8.26 -9.77
N ASN A 227 -39.60 9.45 -10.33
CA ASN A 227 -38.53 10.37 -10.68
C ASN A 227 -37.69 10.80 -9.45
N ALA A 228 -38.33 10.98 -8.30
CA ALA A 228 -37.64 11.30 -7.05
C ALA A 228 -36.79 10.13 -6.53
N ALA A 229 -37.31 8.89 -6.64
CA ALA A 229 -36.54 7.69 -6.27
C ALA A 229 -35.36 7.49 -7.20
N ASP A 230 -35.55 7.60 -8.51
CA ASP A 230 -34.49 7.51 -9.52
C ASP A 230 -33.41 8.58 -9.36
N SER A 231 -33.82 9.83 -9.04
CA SER A 231 -32.87 10.91 -8.79
C SER A 231 -32.01 10.64 -7.55
N ARG A 232 -32.63 10.16 -6.47
CA ARG A 232 -31.87 9.78 -5.23
C ARG A 232 -30.90 8.65 -5.51
N MET A 233 -31.30 7.64 -6.28
CA MET A 233 -30.42 6.54 -6.65
C MET A 233 -29.24 7.00 -7.51
N ARG A 234 -29.52 7.80 -8.56
CA ARG A 234 -28.44 8.37 -9.40
C ARG A 234 -27.48 9.22 -8.60
N PHE A 235 -27.98 10.05 -7.71
CA PHE A 235 -27.13 10.88 -6.83
C PHE A 235 -26.23 10.03 -5.92
N ALA A 236 -26.80 8.97 -5.31
CA ALA A 236 -26.03 8.03 -4.49
C ALA A 236 -24.92 7.34 -5.30
N LEU A 237 -25.21 6.86 -6.52
CA LEU A 237 -24.22 6.24 -7.40
C LEU A 237 -23.10 7.22 -7.81
N VAL A 238 -23.43 8.49 -8.08
CA VAL A 238 -22.40 9.50 -8.40
C VAL A 238 -21.46 9.73 -7.21
N ILE A 239 -22.00 9.84 -6.00
CA ILE A 239 -21.18 9.97 -4.79
C ILE A 239 -20.28 8.75 -4.63
N GLU A 240 -20.79 7.54 -4.85
CA GLU A 240 -20.02 6.30 -4.73
C GLU A 240 -18.88 6.23 -5.73
N ILE A 241 -19.11 6.62 -7.00
CA ILE A 241 -18.06 6.72 -8.02
C ILE A 241 -16.98 7.73 -7.61
N ILE A 242 -17.37 8.90 -7.09
CA ILE A 242 -16.43 9.90 -6.60
C ILE A 242 -15.59 9.33 -5.44
N MET A 243 -16.20 8.62 -4.50
CA MET A 243 -15.49 8.01 -3.36
C MET A 243 -14.50 6.93 -3.80
N VAL A 244 -14.85 6.12 -4.80
CA VAL A 244 -13.92 5.14 -5.40
C VAL A 244 -12.75 5.85 -6.08
N ALA A 245 -13.01 6.94 -6.82
CA ALA A 245 -11.95 7.74 -7.42
C ALA A 245 -11.01 8.35 -6.37
N VAL A 246 -11.55 8.86 -5.26
CA VAL A 246 -10.75 9.36 -4.12
C VAL A 246 -9.89 8.24 -3.52
N LEU A 247 -10.43 7.03 -3.36
CA LEU A 247 -9.66 5.88 -2.87
C LEU A 247 -8.49 5.52 -3.80
N ILE A 248 -8.70 5.56 -5.11
CA ILE A 248 -7.64 5.29 -6.10
C ILE A 248 -6.55 6.36 -6.00
N VAL A 249 -6.91 7.65 -5.98
CA VAL A 249 -5.96 8.76 -5.83
C VAL A 249 -5.19 8.64 -4.51
N TYR A 250 -5.89 8.31 -3.42
CA TYR A 250 -5.28 8.08 -2.12
C TYR A 250 -4.26 6.91 -2.16
N SER A 251 -4.61 5.78 -2.78
CA SER A 251 -3.69 4.64 -2.89
C SER A 251 -2.45 4.95 -3.71
N LEU A 252 -2.59 5.70 -4.81
CA LEU A 252 -1.47 6.20 -5.61
C LEU A 252 -0.56 7.15 -4.80
N PHE A 253 -1.15 8.03 -4.03
CA PHE A 253 -0.41 8.94 -3.15
C PHE A 253 0.40 8.20 -2.09
N VAL A 254 -0.21 7.20 -1.42
CA VAL A 254 0.48 6.33 -0.45
C VAL A 254 1.62 5.57 -1.12
N TRP A 255 1.39 5.02 -2.33
CA TRP A 255 2.43 4.33 -3.10
C TRP A 255 3.59 5.26 -3.46
N LEU A 256 3.32 6.49 -3.88
CA LEU A 256 4.35 7.50 -4.19
C LEU A 256 5.20 7.84 -2.96
N ILE A 257 4.57 8.07 -1.80
CA ILE A 257 5.29 8.36 -0.55
C ILE A 257 6.20 7.18 -0.18
N ASN A 258 5.67 5.97 -0.14
CA ASN A 258 6.46 4.78 0.20
C ASN A 258 7.59 4.53 -0.80
N SER A 259 7.32 4.72 -2.11
CA SER A 259 8.31 4.58 -3.16
C SER A 259 9.47 5.56 -3.00
N GLN A 260 9.19 6.82 -2.71
CA GLN A 260 10.22 7.86 -2.59
C GLN A 260 10.95 7.82 -1.26
N GLN A 261 10.24 7.67 -0.15
CA GLN A 261 10.81 7.81 1.20
C GLN A 261 11.49 6.54 1.71
N ILE A 262 11.02 5.36 1.29
CA ILE A 262 11.50 4.09 1.81
C ILE A 262 12.26 3.31 0.73
N PHE A 263 11.59 2.94 -0.36
CA PHE A 263 12.19 2.03 -1.35
C PHE A 263 13.35 2.65 -2.11
N ARG A 264 13.27 3.94 -2.47
CA ARG A 264 14.38 4.63 -3.16
C ARG A 264 15.63 4.70 -2.27
N THR A 265 15.46 4.97 -0.98
CA THR A 265 16.56 5.05 -0.01
C THR A 265 17.20 3.67 0.18
N LEU A 266 16.39 2.63 0.42
CA LEU A 266 16.90 1.27 0.56
C LEU A 266 17.62 0.78 -0.69
N ARG A 267 17.09 1.09 -1.88
CA ARG A 267 17.71 0.69 -3.16
C ARG A 267 19.08 1.33 -3.37
N LYS A 268 19.27 2.55 -2.87
CA LYS A 268 20.59 3.21 -2.89
C LYS A 268 21.58 2.54 -1.93
N TRP A 269 21.14 2.06 -0.78
CA TRP A 269 22.00 1.49 0.24
C TRP A 269 22.49 0.08 -0.05
N ILE A 270 21.70 -0.74 -0.77
CA ILE A 270 22.06 -2.13 -1.07
C ILE A 270 23.45 -2.26 -1.70
N PRO A 271 23.83 -1.50 -2.78
CA PRO A 271 25.18 -1.56 -3.33
C PRO A 271 26.23 -1.06 -2.34
N LEU A 272 25.97 0.02 -1.59
CA LEU A 272 26.93 0.58 -0.64
C LEU A 272 27.25 -0.42 0.49
N ILE A 273 26.25 -1.13 1.00
CA ILE A 273 26.47 -2.19 2.01
C ILE A 273 27.30 -3.32 1.42
N ARG A 274 27.05 -3.71 0.17
CA ARG A 274 27.83 -4.77 -0.50
C ARG A 274 29.30 -4.37 -0.71
N GLU A 275 29.55 -3.11 -0.97
CA GLU A 275 30.88 -2.53 -1.17
C GLU A 275 31.56 -2.13 0.14
N ASN A 276 30.96 -2.41 1.28
CA ASN A 276 31.42 -1.94 2.60
C ASN A 276 31.69 -0.42 2.61
N ALA A 277 30.73 0.36 2.14
CA ALA A 277 30.81 1.81 2.12
C ALA A 277 29.82 2.44 3.14
N PRO A 278 30.08 3.65 3.63
CA PRO A 278 29.18 4.33 4.55
C PRO A 278 27.86 4.70 3.87
N LEU A 279 26.78 4.64 4.61
CA LEU A 279 25.42 4.95 4.14
C LEU A 279 25.10 6.44 4.26
N SER A 280 24.36 6.97 3.28
CA SER A 280 23.79 8.32 3.38
C SER A 280 22.71 8.38 4.46
N VAL A 281 22.75 9.38 5.35
CA VAL A 281 21.77 9.55 6.45
C VAL A 281 20.56 10.32 5.92
N GLU A 282 19.66 9.63 5.18
CA GLU A 282 18.48 10.21 4.53
C GLU A 282 17.22 9.35 4.76
N GLY A 283 16.05 9.88 4.43
CA GLY A 283 14.76 9.19 4.54
C GLY A 283 14.05 9.42 5.89
N VAL A 284 13.11 8.54 6.22
CA VAL A 284 12.36 8.58 7.48
C VAL A 284 13.26 8.31 8.70
N ARG A 285 12.78 8.70 9.89
CA ARG A 285 13.59 8.65 11.13
C ARG A 285 14.24 7.29 11.35
N GLU A 286 13.52 6.20 11.18
CA GLU A 286 13.99 4.84 11.41
C GLU A 286 15.14 4.45 10.45
N LEU A 287 15.04 4.84 9.18
CA LEU A 287 16.11 4.62 8.20
C LEU A 287 17.35 5.46 8.55
N ARG A 288 17.17 6.71 8.99
CA ARG A 288 18.29 7.56 9.42
C ARG A 288 19.00 7.00 10.64
N ILE A 289 18.26 6.44 11.61
CA ILE A 289 18.86 5.74 12.76
C ILE A 289 19.64 4.52 12.29
N LEU A 290 19.05 3.71 11.41
CA LEU A 290 19.70 2.53 10.85
C LEU A 290 21.02 2.89 10.14
N ALA A 291 20.99 3.94 9.28
CA ALA A 291 22.20 4.41 8.59
C ALA A 291 23.29 4.86 9.58
N LYS A 292 22.93 5.63 10.63
CA LYS A 292 23.89 6.05 11.65
C LYS A 292 24.49 4.87 12.40
N THR A 293 23.66 3.92 12.84
CA THR A 293 24.12 2.71 13.53
C THR A 293 25.07 1.90 12.66
N TYR A 294 24.70 1.69 11.38
CA TYR A 294 25.57 1.00 10.43
C TYR A 294 26.92 1.73 10.27
N ASN A 295 26.91 3.05 10.07
CA ASN A 295 28.13 3.84 9.88
C ASN A 295 29.04 3.78 11.13
N THR A 296 28.47 3.82 12.33
CA THR A 296 29.24 3.65 13.58
C THR A 296 29.90 2.26 13.66
N MET A 297 29.17 1.20 13.33
CA MET A 297 29.72 -0.16 13.28
C MET A 297 30.82 -0.28 12.20
N PHE A 298 30.62 0.35 11.05
CA PHE A 298 31.56 0.37 9.95
C PHE A 298 32.88 1.07 10.36
N GLU A 299 32.81 2.24 11.02
CA GLU A 299 33.97 2.96 11.55
C GLU A 299 34.72 2.13 12.60
N GLN A 300 34.01 1.48 13.51
CA GLN A 300 34.60 0.59 14.51
C GLN A 300 35.35 -0.57 13.86
N GLN A 301 34.76 -1.20 12.84
CA GLN A 301 35.38 -2.32 12.13
C GLN A 301 36.66 -1.90 11.39
N ILE A 302 36.66 -0.71 10.77
CA ILE A 302 37.87 -0.16 10.12
C ILE A 302 38.96 0.10 11.16
N SER A 303 38.62 0.73 12.29
CA SER A 303 39.56 1.02 13.38
C SER A 303 40.15 -0.26 13.95
N GLU A 304 39.32 -1.26 14.23
CA GLU A 304 39.79 -2.56 14.76
C GLU A 304 40.71 -3.28 13.76
N LYS A 305 40.35 -3.30 12.46
CA LYS A 305 41.19 -3.88 11.41
C LYS A 305 42.54 -3.18 11.30
N SER A 306 42.57 -1.85 11.39
CA SER A 306 43.80 -1.08 11.37
C SER A 306 44.68 -1.35 12.61
N HIS A 307 44.06 -1.45 13.79
CA HIS A 307 44.75 -1.79 15.04
C HIS A 307 45.32 -3.21 15.02
N LEU A 308 44.57 -4.19 14.54
CA LEU A 308 45.02 -5.57 14.36
C LEU A 308 46.21 -5.66 13.37
N LYS A 309 46.13 -4.89 12.26
CA LYS A 309 47.22 -4.82 11.30
C LYS A 309 48.49 -4.23 11.91
N ALA A 310 48.37 -3.12 12.60
CA ALA A 310 49.52 -2.50 13.29
C ALA A 310 50.16 -3.46 14.33
N LYS A 311 49.33 -4.15 15.14
CA LYS A 311 49.78 -5.15 16.12
C LYS A 311 50.45 -6.37 15.43
N SER A 312 50.04 -6.73 14.23
CA SER A 312 50.62 -7.86 13.48
C SER A 312 51.91 -7.51 12.76
N GLU A 313 52.23 -6.23 12.50
CA GLU A 313 53.36 -5.77 11.72
C GLU A 313 54.53 -5.17 12.55
N HIS A 314 54.29 -4.88 13.83
CA HIS A 314 55.28 -4.32 14.71
C HIS A 314 55.77 -5.31 15.76
N ASP A 315 57.05 -5.16 16.17
CA ASP A 315 57.64 -5.84 17.32
C ASP A 315 57.13 -5.20 18.61
N PRO A 316 56.57 -5.97 19.54
CA PRO A 316 55.87 -5.40 20.72
C PRO A 316 56.89 -4.80 21.73
N LEU A 317 58.13 -5.18 21.72
CA LEU A 317 59.17 -4.67 22.64
C LEU A 317 59.76 -3.34 22.16
N THR A 318 60.18 -3.31 20.88
CA THR A 318 60.97 -2.20 20.35
C THR A 318 60.16 -1.22 19.50
N GLY A 319 58.95 -1.58 19.11
CA GLY A 319 58.12 -0.82 18.19
C GLY A 319 58.68 -0.73 16.75
N ALA A 320 59.76 -1.43 16.43
CA ALA A 320 60.22 -1.61 15.04
C ALA A 320 59.26 -2.49 14.26
N LEU A 321 59.31 -2.48 12.95
CA LEU A 321 58.56 -3.45 12.16
C LEU A 321 59.09 -4.86 12.43
N ASN A 322 58.26 -5.87 12.45
CA ASN A 322 58.69 -7.24 12.70
C ASN A 322 59.08 -7.99 11.41
N ARG A 323 59.55 -9.22 11.57
CA ARG A 323 59.96 -10.06 10.42
C ARG A 323 58.81 -10.28 9.44
N ASN A 324 57.58 -10.50 9.89
CA ASN A 324 56.42 -10.68 9.04
C ASN A 324 56.13 -9.44 8.15
N ALA A 325 56.42 -8.23 8.70
CA ALA A 325 56.36 -7.00 7.93
C ALA A 325 57.44 -6.92 6.85
N LEU A 326 58.68 -7.39 7.15
CA LEU A 326 59.75 -7.46 6.15
C LEU A 326 59.42 -8.45 5.02
N ASP A 327 58.95 -9.63 5.35
CA ASP A 327 58.59 -10.69 4.38
C ASP A 327 57.47 -10.28 3.41
N LYS A 328 56.61 -9.39 3.86
CA LYS A 328 55.50 -8.82 3.08
C LYS A 328 55.82 -7.49 2.40
N PHE A 329 57.02 -6.94 2.69
CA PHE A 329 57.39 -5.62 2.22
C PHE A 329 57.62 -5.62 0.72
N GLN A 330 56.93 -4.76 -0.02
CA GLN A 330 57.07 -4.61 -1.46
C GLN A 330 57.68 -3.24 -1.77
N LEU A 331 58.76 -3.24 -2.53
CA LEU A 331 59.39 -2.01 -3.07
C LEU A 331 58.51 -1.42 -4.18
N LYS A 332 58.46 -0.11 -4.25
CA LYS A 332 57.99 0.57 -5.46
C LYS A 332 59.06 0.41 -6.55
N LYS A 333 58.62 0.13 -7.77
CA LYS A 333 59.53 -0.03 -8.95
C LYS A 333 60.49 1.14 -9.04
N ASP A 334 61.76 0.85 -9.38
CA ASP A 334 62.84 1.78 -9.70
C ASP A 334 63.47 2.55 -8.52
N ASN A 335 63.35 2.10 -7.28
CA ASN A 335 64.03 2.69 -6.14
C ASN A 335 65.31 1.92 -5.81
N THR A 336 66.48 2.59 -5.90
CA THR A 336 67.72 2.08 -5.31
C THR A 336 67.60 2.12 -3.79
N PHE A 337 68.20 1.18 -3.10
CA PHE A 337 68.23 1.16 -1.66
C PHE A 337 69.47 0.47 -1.11
N ALA A 338 69.93 0.85 0.10
CA ALA A 338 70.86 0.10 0.88
C ALA A 338 70.10 -0.81 1.85
N PHE A 339 70.41 -2.09 1.86
CA PHE A 339 69.92 -3.10 2.80
C PHE A 339 71.01 -3.34 3.83
N LEU A 340 70.72 -3.00 5.08
CA LEU A 340 71.63 -3.15 6.21
C LEU A 340 71.13 -4.26 7.12
N ILE A 341 71.96 -5.24 7.43
CA ILE A 341 71.74 -6.14 8.57
C ILE A 341 72.59 -5.63 9.72
N VAL A 342 71.91 -5.37 10.85
CA VAL A 342 72.50 -4.81 12.04
C VAL A 342 72.36 -5.83 13.18
N ASP A 343 73.45 -6.12 13.88
CA ASP A 343 73.45 -7.07 14.99
C ASP A 343 74.18 -6.43 16.18
N ILE A 344 73.65 -6.63 17.41
CA ILE A 344 74.22 -6.06 18.63
C ILE A 344 75.37 -6.94 19.12
N ASP A 345 76.55 -6.36 19.19
CA ASP A 345 77.75 -7.08 19.58
C ASP A 345 77.66 -7.55 21.03
N ASN A 346 77.96 -8.85 21.23
CA ASN A 346 77.96 -9.49 22.59
C ASN A 346 76.64 -9.41 23.33
N PHE A 347 75.48 -9.27 22.67
CA PHE A 347 74.18 -9.13 23.30
C PHE A 347 73.83 -10.30 24.22
N LYS A 348 74.24 -11.52 23.91
CA LYS A 348 74.09 -12.68 24.77
C LYS A 348 74.81 -12.46 26.10
N HIS A 349 76.06 -11.92 26.10
CA HIS A 349 76.81 -11.61 27.31
C HIS A 349 76.09 -10.55 28.19
N VAL A 350 75.43 -9.55 27.53
CA VAL A 350 74.60 -8.58 28.27
C VAL A 350 73.44 -9.28 28.99
N ASN A 351 72.74 -10.16 28.29
CA ASN A 351 71.67 -10.94 28.91
C ASN A 351 72.13 -11.86 30.03
N ASP A 352 73.22 -12.55 29.82
CA ASP A 352 73.79 -13.52 30.81
C ASP A 352 74.34 -12.82 32.06
N THR A 353 74.85 -11.57 31.93
CA THR A 353 75.47 -10.81 33.05
C THR A 353 74.47 -9.91 33.74
N TYR A 354 73.62 -9.24 33.05
CA TYR A 354 72.71 -8.20 33.60
C TYR A 354 71.23 -8.59 33.58
N GLY A 355 70.91 -9.73 33.00
CA GLY A 355 69.53 -10.26 32.90
C GLY A 355 68.74 -9.72 31.72
N HIS A 356 67.71 -10.47 31.31
CA HIS A 356 66.87 -10.14 30.20
C HIS A 356 66.19 -8.75 30.25
N PRO A 357 65.78 -8.23 31.43
CA PRO A 357 65.23 -6.88 31.51
C PRO A 357 66.17 -5.75 31.10
N VAL A 358 67.47 -5.95 31.29
CA VAL A 358 68.51 -5.01 30.85
C VAL A 358 68.74 -5.17 29.34
N GLY A 359 68.75 -6.41 28.81
CA GLY A 359 68.79 -6.68 27.39
C GLY A 359 67.60 -6.07 26.62
N ASP A 360 66.41 -6.17 27.20
CA ASP A 360 65.19 -5.56 26.59
C ASP A 360 65.32 -4.02 26.50
N LYS A 361 65.83 -3.36 27.59
CA LYS A 361 66.12 -1.92 27.53
C LYS A 361 67.17 -1.58 26.49
N MET A 362 68.20 -2.44 26.35
CA MET A 362 69.26 -2.27 25.36
C MET A 362 68.71 -2.35 23.93
N LEU A 363 67.81 -3.29 23.66
CA LEU A 363 67.14 -3.40 22.33
C LEU A 363 66.35 -2.13 22.00
N ILE A 364 65.61 -1.59 22.95
CA ILE A 364 64.86 -0.32 22.82
C ILE A 364 65.85 0.84 22.57
N GLN A 365 66.96 0.90 23.26
CA GLN A 365 68.00 1.92 23.09
C GLN A 365 68.63 1.89 21.70
N VAL A 366 69.02 0.70 21.22
CA VAL A 366 69.58 0.52 19.87
C VAL A 366 68.60 0.98 18.82
N VAL A 367 67.32 0.57 18.91
CA VAL A 367 66.28 1.01 17.98
C VAL A 367 66.12 2.54 18.03
N SER A 368 66.16 3.16 19.18
CA SER A 368 66.12 4.61 19.30
C SER A 368 67.26 5.31 18.56
N TYR A 369 68.48 4.82 18.73
CA TYR A 369 69.65 5.39 18.03
C TYR A 369 69.64 5.13 16.53
N LEU A 370 69.22 3.94 16.07
CA LEU A 370 69.00 3.67 14.68
C LEU A 370 68.03 4.62 14.05
N ARG A 371 66.86 4.85 14.70
CA ARG A 371 65.80 5.78 14.23
C ARG A 371 66.29 7.23 14.13
N LEU A 372 67.10 7.70 15.12
CA LEU A 372 67.68 9.06 15.06
C LEU A 372 68.56 9.32 13.83
N HIS A 373 69.13 8.27 13.23
CA HIS A 373 69.98 8.37 12.08
C HIS A 373 69.30 8.00 10.75
N MET A 374 68.01 7.65 10.84
CA MET A 374 67.20 7.29 9.67
C MET A 374 66.33 8.47 9.20
N ARG A 375 65.96 8.48 7.95
CA ARG A 375 64.96 9.37 7.37
C ARG A 375 63.57 8.84 7.61
N SER A 376 62.55 9.69 7.45
CA SER A 376 61.12 9.31 7.59
C SER A 376 60.72 8.16 6.65
N ASP A 377 61.37 8.08 5.47
CA ASP A 377 61.05 7.08 4.47
C ASP A 377 61.80 5.75 4.69
N ASP A 378 62.88 5.74 5.47
CA ASP A 378 63.59 4.51 5.78
C ASP A 378 62.74 3.59 6.67
N ARG A 379 63.03 2.29 6.60
CA ARG A 379 62.30 1.27 7.36
C ARG A 379 63.26 0.48 8.25
N LEU A 380 62.84 0.30 9.51
CA LEU A 380 63.57 -0.46 10.50
C LEU A 380 62.74 -1.68 10.95
N PHE A 381 63.31 -2.85 10.79
CA PHE A 381 62.73 -4.12 11.15
C PHE A 381 63.55 -4.83 12.22
N ARG A 382 62.89 -5.51 13.15
CA ARG A 382 63.54 -6.48 14.03
C ARG A 382 63.21 -7.87 13.50
N ILE A 383 64.24 -8.62 13.10
CA ILE A 383 64.09 -9.91 12.44
C ILE A 383 64.43 -11.11 13.33
N GLY A 384 65.18 -10.87 14.41
CA GLY A 384 65.62 -11.87 15.38
C GLY A 384 65.78 -11.25 16.76
N GLY A 385 66.36 -11.98 17.70
CA GLY A 385 66.59 -11.52 19.06
C GLY A 385 67.32 -10.17 19.18
N ASP A 386 68.50 -10.08 18.59
CA ASP A 386 69.39 -8.92 18.55
C ASP A 386 69.68 -8.43 17.12
N GLU A 387 68.97 -9.00 16.14
CA GLU A 387 69.16 -8.70 14.72
C GLU A 387 68.11 -7.72 14.21
N PHE A 388 68.56 -6.71 13.49
CA PHE A 388 67.70 -5.71 12.86
C PHE A 388 68.03 -5.58 11.37
N VAL A 389 67.03 -5.19 10.58
CA VAL A 389 67.21 -4.80 9.18
C VAL A 389 66.84 -3.34 9.04
N VAL A 390 67.66 -2.59 8.31
CA VAL A 390 67.38 -1.22 7.93
C VAL A 390 67.35 -1.13 6.42
N LEU A 391 66.24 -0.62 5.85
CA LEU A 391 66.14 -0.25 4.44
C LEU A 391 66.28 1.26 4.30
N MET A 392 67.35 1.73 3.70
CA MET A 392 67.58 3.15 3.39
C MET A 392 67.33 3.39 1.89
N PHE A 393 66.29 4.15 1.58
CA PHE A 393 65.88 4.40 0.19
C PHE A 393 66.71 5.53 -0.45
N GLY A 394 66.86 5.46 -1.82
CA GLY A 394 67.65 6.41 -2.59
C GLY A 394 69.12 6.35 -2.28
N MET A 395 69.64 5.18 -1.84
CA MET A 395 71.04 4.96 -1.53
C MET A 395 71.64 3.96 -2.52
N ASP A 396 72.82 4.25 -3.01
CA ASP A 396 73.62 3.42 -3.90
C ASP A 396 75.07 3.34 -3.39
N GLU A 397 75.95 2.73 -4.18
CA GLU A 397 77.33 2.54 -3.74
C GLU A 397 78.13 3.85 -3.50
N THR A 398 77.69 4.96 -4.06
CA THR A 398 78.27 6.30 -3.81
C THR A 398 78.02 6.81 -2.40
N CYS A 399 76.97 6.25 -1.74
CA CYS A 399 76.57 6.62 -0.39
C CYS A 399 77.30 5.87 0.74
N LYS A 400 78.28 5.02 0.40
CA LYS A 400 79.04 4.25 1.45
C LYS A 400 79.64 5.09 2.56
N SER A 401 80.16 6.27 2.30
CA SER A 401 80.69 7.18 3.30
C SER A 401 79.62 7.69 4.28
N VAL A 402 78.43 8.04 3.75
CA VAL A 402 77.31 8.53 4.55
C VAL A 402 76.78 7.44 5.51
N ILE A 403 76.63 6.20 5.03
CA ILE A 403 76.20 5.07 5.82
C ILE A 403 77.25 4.76 6.88
N ARG A 404 78.54 4.76 6.52
CA ARG A 404 79.65 4.56 7.48
C ARG A 404 79.65 5.61 8.60
N GLU A 405 79.55 6.88 8.27
CA GLU A 405 79.46 7.96 9.27
C GLU A 405 78.30 7.79 10.25
N LYS A 406 77.11 7.38 9.73
CA LYS A 406 75.93 7.09 10.56
C LYS A 406 76.23 5.94 11.54
N ILE A 407 76.76 4.82 11.08
CA ILE A 407 77.03 3.68 11.94
C ILE A 407 78.14 3.98 12.97
N VAL A 408 79.23 4.69 12.56
CA VAL A 408 80.24 5.17 13.50
C VAL A 408 79.66 6.06 14.58
N SER A 409 78.75 7.00 14.20
CA SER A 409 78.05 7.85 15.18
C SER A 409 77.18 7.03 16.11
N ILE A 410 76.43 6.05 15.62
CA ILE A 410 75.60 5.13 16.43
C ILE A 410 76.48 4.36 17.43
N ASN A 411 77.59 3.74 16.95
CA ASN A 411 78.48 2.99 17.78
C ASN A 411 79.15 3.87 18.87
N LYS A 412 79.48 5.13 18.53
CA LYS A 412 79.98 6.09 19.52
C LYS A 412 78.96 6.37 20.59
N LYS A 413 77.71 6.64 20.22
CA LYS A 413 76.63 6.90 21.20
C LYS A 413 76.31 5.70 22.07
N LEU A 414 76.26 4.49 21.49
CA LEU A 414 76.03 3.25 22.22
C LEU A 414 77.13 2.91 23.24
N ARG A 415 78.37 3.34 22.93
CA ARG A 415 79.52 3.11 23.83
C ARG A 415 79.74 4.22 24.80
N ASP A 416 79.64 5.52 24.41
CA ASP A 416 80.08 6.65 25.21
C ASP A 416 78.92 7.46 25.79
N GLU A 417 77.70 7.41 25.23
CA GLU A 417 76.57 8.20 25.62
C GLU A 417 75.36 7.35 26.07
N HIS A 418 75.61 6.11 26.52
CA HIS A 418 74.54 5.22 27.02
C HIS A 418 74.04 5.63 28.38
N PRO A 419 72.75 5.36 28.75
CA PRO A 419 72.23 5.54 30.11
C PRO A 419 73.04 4.77 31.11
N ALA A 420 73.28 5.35 32.33
CA ALA A 420 74.06 4.75 33.36
C ALA A 420 73.60 3.35 33.83
N GLU A 421 72.37 3.02 33.56
CA GLU A 421 71.73 1.72 33.85
C GLU A 421 72.03 0.64 32.86
N LEU A 422 72.61 0.98 31.67
CA LEU A 422 72.91 0.05 30.56
C LEU A 422 74.43 -0.11 30.38
N PRO A 423 74.90 -1.32 30.09
CA PRO A 423 76.28 -1.49 29.71
C PRO A 423 76.60 -0.92 28.34
N PRO A 424 77.86 -0.52 28.06
CA PRO A 424 78.26 -0.10 26.70
C PRO A 424 78.19 -1.26 25.73
N VAL A 425 77.60 -1.02 24.59
CA VAL A 425 77.52 -1.99 23.49
C VAL A 425 77.90 -1.32 22.18
N THR A 426 78.12 -2.14 21.16
CA THR A 426 78.27 -1.69 19.76
C THR A 426 77.40 -2.51 18.84
N VAL A 427 77.28 -2.08 17.61
CA VAL A 427 76.61 -2.84 16.55
C VAL A 427 77.59 -3.12 15.41
N SER A 428 77.49 -4.34 14.88
CA SER A 428 78.14 -4.73 13.62
C SER A 428 77.13 -4.66 12.52
N VAL A 429 77.54 -4.12 11.35
CA VAL A 429 76.62 -3.87 10.24
C VAL A 429 77.20 -4.40 8.91
N GLY A 430 76.40 -5.24 8.24
CA GLY A 430 76.69 -5.65 6.84
C GLY A 430 75.72 -4.94 5.90
N VAL A 431 76.26 -4.40 4.82
CA VAL A 431 75.52 -3.59 3.85
C VAL A 431 75.63 -4.15 2.45
N SER A 432 74.46 -4.22 1.75
CA SER A 432 74.39 -4.48 0.33
C SER A 432 73.50 -3.44 -0.35
N PHE A 433 73.70 -3.22 -1.62
CA PHE A 433 72.89 -2.29 -2.45
C PHE A 433 72.04 -3.06 -3.45
N GLY A 434 70.87 -2.57 -3.76
CA GLY A 434 69.98 -3.22 -4.70
C GLY A 434 68.87 -2.32 -5.21
N THR A 435 68.15 -2.82 -6.22
CA THR A 435 66.94 -2.23 -6.80
C THR A 435 65.73 -3.13 -6.58
N GLU A 436 65.96 -4.39 -6.20
CA GLU A 436 64.92 -5.37 -5.85
C GLU A 436 65.20 -5.99 -4.47
N LEU A 437 64.21 -6.04 -3.61
CA LEU A 437 64.34 -6.72 -2.34
C LEU A 437 64.11 -8.22 -2.56
N GLY A 438 65.17 -8.97 -2.46
CA GLY A 438 65.18 -10.41 -2.71
C GLY A 438 66.30 -11.13 -1.93
N HIS A 439 66.34 -12.46 -2.09
CA HIS A 439 67.24 -13.32 -1.38
C HIS A 439 68.75 -12.96 -1.63
N THR A 440 69.08 -12.46 -2.83
CA THR A 440 70.47 -12.10 -3.19
C THR A 440 70.98 -10.94 -2.36
N VAL A 441 70.20 -9.85 -2.22
CA VAL A 441 70.60 -8.66 -1.46
C VAL A 441 70.72 -9.00 0.06
N MET A 442 69.79 -9.81 0.56
CA MET A 442 69.82 -10.28 1.96
C MET A 442 71.05 -11.14 2.24
N ALA A 443 71.33 -12.11 1.36
CA ALA A 443 72.51 -12.99 1.52
C ALA A 443 73.83 -12.22 1.45
N GLN A 444 73.97 -11.23 0.54
CA GLN A 444 75.13 -10.37 0.42
C GLN A 444 75.36 -9.52 1.68
N ALA A 445 74.33 -8.96 2.30
CA ALA A 445 74.42 -8.20 3.54
C ALA A 445 74.81 -9.11 4.70
N ASP A 446 74.25 -10.32 4.80
CA ASP A 446 74.54 -11.31 5.83
C ASP A 446 76.00 -11.79 5.76
N GLU A 447 76.50 -12.16 4.56
CA GLU A 447 77.89 -12.49 4.35
C GLU A 447 78.85 -11.36 4.79
N THR A 448 78.40 -10.13 4.53
CA THR A 448 79.18 -8.94 4.89
C THR A 448 79.21 -8.72 6.37
N LEU A 449 78.04 -8.87 7.05
CA LEU A 449 77.96 -8.81 8.53
C LEU A 449 78.86 -9.87 9.20
N TYR A 450 78.87 -11.09 8.66
CA TYR A 450 79.70 -12.13 9.19
C TYR A 450 81.24 -11.76 9.10
N LYS A 451 81.71 -11.11 8.01
CA LYS A 451 83.04 -10.58 7.91
C LYS A 451 83.34 -9.47 8.95
N VAL A 452 82.35 -8.59 9.26
CA VAL A 452 82.56 -7.58 10.30
C VAL A 452 82.78 -8.26 11.65
N LYS A 453 81.91 -9.25 12.02
CA LYS A 453 82.04 -9.98 13.25
C LYS A 453 83.32 -10.69 13.46
N GLN A 454 83.94 -11.23 12.37
CA GLN A 454 85.28 -11.86 12.41
C GLN A 454 86.45 -10.87 12.51
N SER A 455 86.32 -9.64 12.05
CA SER A 455 87.40 -8.63 11.99
C SER A 455 87.46 -7.69 13.18
N GLY A 456 86.75 -8.03 14.29
CA GLY A 456 86.81 -7.25 15.52
C GLY A 456 85.51 -6.56 15.98
N LYS A 457 84.45 -6.71 15.22
CA LYS A 457 83.09 -6.11 15.52
C LYS A 457 83.09 -4.58 15.52
N ALA A 458 82.00 -3.94 15.92
CA ALA A 458 81.82 -2.49 16.06
C ALA A 458 82.13 -1.70 14.77
N ASP A 459 81.86 -2.25 13.61
CA ASP A 459 82.17 -1.64 12.29
C ASP A 459 81.05 -1.91 11.29
N VAL A 460 81.16 -1.28 10.12
CA VAL A 460 80.29 -1.46 8.96
C VAL A 460 81.12 -1.84 7.74
N ARG A 461 80.73 -2.89 7.02
CA ARG A 461 81.28 -3.25 5.75
C ARG A 461 80.22 -3.30 4.65
N PHE A 462 80.68 -3.12 3.43
CA PHE A 462 79.83 -3.14 2.26
C PHE A 462 80.22 -4.38 1.39
N TYR A 463 79.19 -4.99 0.81
CA TYR A 463 79.38 -6.10 -0.07
C TYR A 463 80.27 -5.66 -1.26
N GLY A 464 81.28 -6.45 -1.58
CA GLY A 464 82.23 -6.15 -2.63
C GLY A 464 83.46 -5.37 -2.15
N ASP A 465 83.52 -4.87 -0.94
CA ASP A 465 84.76 -4.28 -0.39
C ASP A 465 85.79 -5.40 -0.09
N LYS A 466 87.09 -5.16 -0.52
CA LYS A 466 88.19 -6.08 -0.27
C LYS A 466 88.68 -6.14 1.17
#